data_d6bc7b891a2dacc7c90fbf51d847e4a2
#
_entry.id   d6bc7b891a2dacc7c90fbf51d847e4a2
#
_cell.length_a   1.000
_cell.length_b   1.000
_cell.length_c   1.000
_cell.angle_alpha   90.00
_cell.angle_beta   90.00
_cell.angle_gamma   90.00
#
_symmetry.space_group_name_H-M   'P 1'
#
loop_
_entity.id
_entity.type
_entity.pdbx_description
1 polymer ?
#
loop_
_entity_poly.entity_id
_entity_poly.type
_entity_poly.pdbx_seq_one_letter_code
_entity_poly.pdbx_strand_id
1 'polypeptide(L)'
;MTSELPRPNGAFAVGRDTLHLVDRERKDPWVPTADREPLLSLYCPALAHTGTPAPYLAVPKAKALLTDRGQLGEHVIPERLAATRTHSRSGASPRPSAERYPLIVLSPGFTMPRASLTTLAEDLASRGYVVATVDHAYESDGTVIPGGRLLTRKACEQVFPDGSLHRVSDGRARDVPFVLDRLTGPRSAWRYSRLIDSRHIGMAGHSIGGAAASATMAADPRVDAGVNTDGTFLTPIPQGGLGARPFLMLAGDPALLPPDFPDTSWEDNWPHLDGWKRRLTVTGAGHPGFTDWPVLGDQVGYSHPETPLSGTRSQQITRAYVGDFFDRHLRGIPAPRLDGPTAADPEVVFHRR
;
A
#
# COMPACT_ATOMS: atom_id res chain seq x y z
N MET A 1 -11.05 -23.58 -8.94
CA MET A 1 -9.69 -23.48 -8.36
C MET A 1 -9.70 -22.41 -7.29
N THR A 2 -8.87 -22.53 -6.24
CA THR A 2 -8.68 -21.47 -5.23
C THR A 2 -7.62 -20.51 -5.77
N SER A 3 -7.90 -19.20 -5.73
CA SER A 3 -6.92 -18.19 -6.15
C SER A 3 -5.72 -18.17 -5.22
N GLU A 4 -4.53 -17.79 -5.74
CA GLU A 4 -3.28 -17.70 -4.99
C GLU A 4 -2.54 -16.43 -5.39
N LEU A 5 -2.06 -15.66 -4.42
CA LEU A 5 -1.20 -14.51 -4.68
C LEU A 5 0.21 -14.96 -5.11
N PRO A 6 0.95 -14.15 -5.85
CA PRO A 6 2.34 -14.43 -6.22
C PRO A 6 3.22 -14.65 -5.00
N ARG A 7 4.13 -15.64 -5.09
CA ARG A 7 5.09 -15.90 -4.01
C ARG A 7 6.03 -14.73 -3.81
N PRO A 8 6.34 -14.39 -2.54
CA PRO A 8 7.38 -13.42 -2.23
C PRO A 8 8.75 -13.84 -2.79
N ASN A 9 9.59 -12.85 -3.16
CA ASN A 9 10.91 -13.08 -3.75
C ASN A 9 12.05 -13.07 -2.73
N GLY A 10 11.83 -12.59 -1.50
CA GLY A 10 12.83 -12.52 -0.46
C GLY A 10 13.11 -13.87 0.22
N ALA A 11 14.13 -13.88 1.07
CA ALA A 11 14.63 -15.09 1.69
C ALA A 11 13.85 -15.54 2.95
N PHE A 12 13.01 -14.68 3.51
CA PHE A 12 12.35 -14.96 4.78
C PHE A 12 10.91 -15.45 4.59
N ALA A 13 10.49 -16.41 5.42
CA ALA A 13 9.08 -16.67 5.64
C ALA A 13 8.43 -15.42 6.26
N VAL A 14 7.13 -15.25 6.04
CA VAL A 14 6.41 -14.04 6.45
C VAL A 14 5.37 -14.37 7.53
N GLY A 15 5.47 -13.69 8.67
CA GLY A 15 4.44 -13.67 9.70
C GLY A 15 3.48 -12.50 9.50
N ARG A 16 2.21 -12.66 9.93
CA ARG A 16 1.21 -11.60 9.90
C ARG A 16 0.44 -11.52 11.19
N ASP A 17 0.37 -10.32 11.76
CA ASP A 17 -0.52 -9.95 12.87
C ASP A 17 -1.58 -8.93 12.39
N THR A 18 -2.66 -8.81 13.14
CA THR A 18 -3.66 -7.75 12.96
C THR A 18 -3.67 -6.87 14.21
N LEU A 19 -3.64 -5.56 14.04
CA LEU A 19 -3.63 -4.59 15.12
C LEU A 19 -4.72 -3.53 14.89
N HIS A 20 -5.68 -3.44 15.78
CA HIS A 20 -6.69 -2.40 15.80
C HIS A 20 -6.24 -1.28 16.74
N LEU A 21 -6.16 -0.08 16.22
CA LEU A 21 -5.80 1.12 16.97
C LEU A 21 -7.01 2.03 17.09
N VAL A 22 -7.09 2.77 18.18
CA VAL A 22 -8.11 3.79 18.41
C VAL A 22 -7.44 5.07 18.86
N ASP A 23 -7.55 6.13 18.05
CA ASP A 23 -7.09 7.47 18.37
C ASP A 23 -8.22 8.22 19.10
N ARG A 24 -8.17 8.21 20.41
CA ARG A 24 -9.19 8.85 21.27
C ARG A 24 -9.09 10.37 21.32
N GLU A 25 -7.99 10.92 20.86
CA GLU A 25 -7.75 12.36 20.79
C GLU A 25 -8.29 12.99 19.51
N ARG A 26 -8.65 12.15 18.53
CA ARG A 26 -9.12 12.60 17.22
C ARG A 26 -10.42 11.91 16.81
N LYS A 27 -11.43 12.71 16.50
CA LYS A 27 -12.68 12.21 15.93
C LYS A 27 -12.49 11.82 14.46
N ASP A 28 -13.28 10.84 14.04
CA ASP A 28 -13.28 10.40 12.64
C ASP A 28 -13.88 11.51 11.75
N PRO A 29 -13.21 11.91 10.66
CA PRO A 29 -13.67 13.01 9.81
C PRO A 29 -14.97 12.68 9.04
N TRP A 30 -15.27 11.40 8.88
CA TRP A 30 -16.42 10.92 8.13
C TRP A 30 -17.60 10.54 9.04
N VAL A 31 -17.31 10.21 10.30
CA VAL A 31 -18.28 9.86 11.35
C VAL A 31 -17.88 10.58 12.64
N PRO A 32 -18.19 11.90 12.79
CA PRO A 32 -17.71 12.72 13.91
C PRO A 32 -18.13 12.26 15.31
N THR A 33 -19.08 11.33 15.41
CA THR A 33 -19.47 10.70 16.69
C THR A 33 -18.56 9.56 17.12
N ALA A 34 -17.73 9.05 16.19
CA ALA A 34 -16.75 7.98 16.46
C ALA A 34 -15.35 8.54 16.67
N ASP A 35 -14.50 7.82 17.39
CA ASP A 35 -13.07 8.06 17.41
C ASP A 35 -12.42 7.53 16.12
N ARG A 36 -11.26 8.09 15.71
CA ARG A 36 -10.53 7.60 14.55
C ARG A 36 -9.88 6.24 14.85
N GLU A 37 -10.16 5.23 14.05
CA GLU A 37 -9.76 3.84 14.36
C GLU A 37 -9.13 3.12 13.15
N PRO A 38 -7.81 3.35 12.86
CA PRO A 38 -7.12 2.59 11.82
C PRO A 38 -6.95 1.12 12.21
N LEU A 39 -7.10 0.24 11.20
CA LEU A 39 -6.86 -1.20 11.34
C LEU A 39 -5.65 -1.61 10.51
N LEU A 40 -4.67 -2.27 11.13
CA LEU A 40 -3.42 -2.64 10.49
C LEU A 40 -3.32 -4.14 10.26
N SER A 41 -2.65 -4.53 9.17
CA SER A 41 -1.97 -5.82 9.10
C SER A 41 -0.47 -5.57 9.17
N LEU A 42 0.20 -6.22 10.12
CA LEU A 42 1.62 -6.12 10.35
C LEU A 42 2.31 -7.39 9.82
N TYR A 43 3.16 -7.23 8.84
CA TYR A 43 3.95 -8.32 8.27
C TYR A 43 5.40 -8.20 8.75
N CYS A 44 6.04 -9.33 9.03
CA CYS A 44 7.44 -9.33 9.44
C CYS A 44 8.13 -10.62 9.01
N PRO A 45 9.47 -10.63 8.92
CA PRO A 45 10.24 -11.86 8.79
C PRO A 45 9.91 -12.82 9.93
N ALA A 46 9.66 -14.09 9.61
CA ALA A 46 9.25 -15.11 10.57
C ALA A 46 10.05 -16.40 10.42
N LEU A 47 9.97 -17.24 11.42
CA LEU A 47 10.48 -18.60 11.36
C LEU A 47 9.58 -19.45 10.48
N ALA A 48 10.18 -20.18 9.54
CA ALA A 48 9.44 -21.07 8.65
C ALA A 48 8.63 -22.10 9.46
N HIS A 49 7.49 -22.51 8.91
CA HIS A 49 6.59 -23.54 9.47
C HIS A 49 5.95 -23.20 10.82
N THR A 50 6.10 -21.97 11.34
CA THR A 50 5.36 -21.49 12.52
C THR A 50 4.05 -20.80 12.14
N GLY A 51 3.08 -20.74 13.07
CA GLY A 51 1.76 -20.14 12.84
C GLY A 51 0.87 -20.95 11.88
N THR A 52 -0.25 -20.35 11.46
CA THR A 52 -1.23 -20.94 10.53
C THR A 52 -1.36 -20.08 9.27
N PRO A 53 -1.76 -20.62 8.09
CA PRO A 53 -2.00 -19.79 6.90
C PRO A 53 -2.91 -18.61 7.21
N ALA A 54 -2.49 -17.41 6.80
CA ALA A 54 -3.27 -16.21 7.04
C ALA A 54 -4.35 -16.05 5.96
N PRO A 55 -5.62 -15.74 6.32
CA PRO A 55 -6.66 -15.51 5.32
C PRO A 55 -6.38 -14.21 4.54
N TYR A 56 -6.74 -14.16 3.26
CA TYR A 56 -6.65 -12.92 2.47
C TYR A 56 -7.59 -11.85 3.02
N LEU A 57 -8.88 -12.18 3.12
CA LEU A 57 -9.96 -11.34 3.62
C LEU A 57 -10.88 -12.12 4.57
N ALA A 58 -11.61 -11.42 5.43
CA ALA A 58 -12.78 -11.97 6.08
C ALA A 58 -13.97 -12.02 5.09
N VAL A 59 -14.81 -13.06 5.16
CA VAL A 59 -15.98 -13.23 4.27
C VAL A 59 -16.91 -12.00 4.26
N PRO A 60 -17.27 -11.36 5.40
CA PRO A 60 -18.09 -10.15 5.38
C PRO A 60 -17.44 -8.99 4.61
N LYS A 61 -16.11 -8.86 4.67
CA LYS A 61 -15.35 -7.86 3.92
C LYS A 61 -15.33 -8.18 2.42
N ALA A 62 -15.13 -9.45 2.05
CA ALA A 62 -15.20 -9.89 0.67
C ALA A 62 -16.58 -9.64 0.05
N LYS A 63 -17.64 -9.87 0.82
CA LYS A 63 -19.01 -9.59 0.40
C LYS A 63 -19.23 -8.09 0.14
N ALA A 64 -18.86 -7.22 1.07
CA ALA A 64 -18.99 -5.77 0.92
C ALA A 64 -18.25 -5.28 -0.32
N LEU A 65 -17.02 -5.74 -0.51
CA LEU A 65 -16.17 -5.38 -1.63
C LEU A 65 -16.76 -5.77 -2.99
N LEU A 66 -17.28 -7.02 -3.13
CA LEU A 66 -17.85 -7.50 -4.38
C LEU A 66 -19.21 -6.86 -4.71
N THR A 67 -19.98 -6.48 -3.69
CA THR A 67 -21.26 -5.76 -3.90
C THR A 67 -21.04 -4.43 -4.63
N ASP A 68 -19.95 -3.76 -4.36
CA ASP A 68 -19.64 -2.45 -4.93
C ASP A 68 -18.81 -2.51 -6.23
N ARG A 69 -18.33 -3.69 -6.62
CA ARG A 69 -17.46 -3.92 -7.78
C ARG A 69 -18.16 -4.53 -9.00
N GLY A 70 -19.49 -4.49 -9.06
CA GLY A 70 -20.30 -4.83 -10.23
C GLY A 70 -19.85 -6.14 -10.93
N GLN A 71 -19.25 -6.02 -12.13
CA GLN A 71 -18.87 -7.15 -12.97
C GLN A 71 -17.97 -8.19 -12.30
N LEU A 72 -17.02 -7.78 -11.44
CA LEU A 72 -16.18 -8.74 -10.71
C LEU A 72 -17.03 -9.58 -9.74
N GLY A 73 -18.09 -9.00 -9.16
CA GLY A 73 -19.03 -9.70 -8.30
C GLY A 73 -19.84 -10.79 -9.02
N GLU A 74 -19.98 -10.71 -10.35
CA GLU A 74 -20.64 -11.74 -11.15
C GLU A 74 -19.75 -12.97 -11.37
N HIS A 75 -18.42 -12.81 -11.29
CA HIS A 75 -17.45 -13.89 -11.54
C HIS A 75 -16.92 -14.54 -10.26
N VAL A 76 -17.02 -13.88 -9.11
CA VAL A 76 -16.38 -14.31 -7.85
C VAL A 76 -17.36 -14.27 -6.69
N ILE A 77 -17.54 -15.42 -6.02
CA ILE A 77 -18.29 -15.45 -4.75
C ILE A 77 -17.41 -15.00 -3.58
N PRO A 78 -17.98 -14.35 -2.53
CA PRO A 78 -17.24 -13.82 -1.40
C PRO A 78 -16.34 -14.83 -0.69
N GLU A 79 -16.81 -16.05 -0.50
CA GLU A 79 -16.07 -17.13 0.16
C GLU A 79 -14.83 -17.52 -0.64
N ARG A 80 -14.90 -17.49 -1.97
CA ARG A 80 -13.77 -17.80 -2.85
C ARG A 80 -12.71 -16.71 -2.79
N LEU A 81 -13.13 -15.44 -2.81
CA LEU A 81 -12.20 -14.32 -2.66
C LEU A 81 -11.53 -14.35 -1.27
N ALA A 82 -12.30 -14.61 -0.22
CA ALA A 82 -11.78 -14.72 1.15
C ALA A 82 -10.77 -15.86 1.31
N ALA A 83 -11.00 -16.98 0.61
CA ALA A 83 -10.13 -18.16 0.63
C ALA A 83 -8.89 -18.05 -0.28
N THR A 84 -8.65 -16.90 -0.93
CA THR A 84 -7.42 -16.66 -1.70
C THR A 84 -6.19 -16.97 -0.82
N ARG A 85 -5.30 -17.79 -1.37
CA ARG A 85 -4.08 -18.20 -0.66
C ARG A 85 -3.08 -17.06 -0.63
N THR A 86 -2.62 -16.75 0.57
CA THR A 86 -1.51 -15.85 0.86
C THR A 86 -0.28 -16.65 1.27
N HIS A 87 0.88 -16.01 1.37
CA HIS A 87 2.13 -16.67 1.80
C HIS A 87 2.52 -16.31 3.22
N SER A 88 1.82 -15.36 3.85
CA SER A 88 1.99 -15.03 5.26
C SER A 88 1.27 -16.01 6.17
N ARG A 89 1.71 -16.06 7.42
CA ARG A 89 1.15 -16.94 8.45
C ARG A 89 0.76 -16.14 9.69
N SER A 90 -0.48 -16.31 10.13
CA SER A 90 -0.99 -15.70 11.36
C SER A 90 -0.35 -16.38 12.60
N GLY A 91 0.05 -15.54 13.57
CA GLY A 91 0.66 -16.03 14.80
C GLY A 91 2.03 -16.71 14.60
N ALA A 92 2.68 -16.49 13.46
CA ALA A 92 4.02 -16.99 13.25
C ALA A 92 5.01 -16.34 14.23
N SER A 93 6.01 -17.12 14.67
CA SER A 93 7.11 -16.61 15.49
C SER A 93 7.99 -15.70 14.65
N PRO A 94 8.21 -14.43 15.04
CA PRO A 94 9.10 -13.55 14.31
C PRO A 94 10.52 -14.14 14.28
N ARG A 95 11.23 -13.88 13.19
CA ARG A 95 12.63 -14.26 13.05
C ARG A 95 13.49 -13.34 13.92
N PRO A 96 14.27 -13.88 14.86
CA PRO A 96 15.28 -13.10 15.57
C PRO A 96 16.28 -12.51 14.59
N SER A 97 16.71 -11.27 14.84
CA SER A 97 17.78 -10.62 14.10
C SER A 97 18.64 -9.80 15.05
N ALA A 98 19.95 -9.77 14.80
CA ALA A 98 20.86 -8.88 15.53
C ALA A 98 20.59 -7.41 15.20
N GLU A 99 20.16 -7.15 13.98
CA GLU A 99 19.73 -5.83 13.52
C GLU A 99 18.19 -5.77 13.50
N ARG A 100 17.66 -4.59 13.76
CA ARG A 100 16.22 -4.34 13.62
C ARG A 100 15.85 -4.21 12.14
N TYR A 101 14.58 -4.45 11.84
CA TYR A 101 14.05 -4.34 10.49
C TYR A 101 13.48 -2.93 10.25
N PRO A 102 13.83 -2.25 9.15
CA PRO A 102 13.17 -1.00 8.77
C PRO A 102 11.66 -1.18 8.67
N LEU A 103 10.90 -0.11 8.94
CA LEU A 103 9.45 -0.11 8.85
C LEU A 103 8.99 0.48 7.52
N ILE A 104 8.06 -0.19 6.85
CA ILE A 104 7.36 0.37 5.68
C ILE A 104 5.87 0.45 5.98
N VAL A 105 5.27 1.62 5.80
CA VAL A 105 3.82 1.81 5.87
C VAL A 105 3.25 1.76 4.45
N LEU A 106 2.22 0.94 4.24
CA LEU A 106 1.51 0.83 2.96
C LEU A 106 0.08 1.34 3.09
N SER A 107 -0.29 2.31 2.25
CA SER A 107 -1.64 2.88 2.18
C SER A 107 -2.32 2.52 0.87
N PRO A 108 -3.51 1.89 0.87
CA PRO A 108 -4.21 1.45 -0.33
C PRO A 108 -4.89 2.61 -1.07
N GLY A 109 -5.39 2.34 -2.28
CA GLY A 109 -6.26 3.26 -3.00
C GLY A 109 -7.55 3.60 -2.23
N PHE A 110 -8.23 4.67 -2.65
CA PHE A 110 -9.54 5.02 -2.08
C PHE A 110 -10.54 3.90 -2.41
N THR A 111 -11.43 3.61 -1.49
CA THR A 111 -12.36 2.47 -1.51
C THR A 111 -11.72 1.09 -1.37
N MET A 112 -10.40 0.97 -1.54
CA MET A 112 -9.67 -0.30 -1.50
C MET A 112 -9.33 -0.72 -0.06
N PRO A 113 -9.42 -2.02 0.26
CA PRO A 113 -8.95 -2.53 1.53
C PRO A 113 -7.42 -2.62 1.56
N ARG A 114 -6.83 -2.57 2.76
CA ARG A 114 -5.39 -2.82 2.96
C ARG A 114 -4.90 -4.14 2.38
N ALA A 115 -5.80 -5.13 2.26
CA ALA A 115 -5.49 -6.42 1.67
C ALA A 115 -5.14 -6.34 0.19
N SER A 116 -5.55 -5.29 -0.53
CA SER A 116 -5.20 -5.11 -1.95
C SER A 116 -3.70 -4.92 -2.21
N LEU A 117 -2.92 -4.72 -1.15
CA LEU A 117 -1.46 -4.58 -1.19
C LEU A 117 -0.73 -5.76 -0.52
N THR A 118 -1.41 -6.91 -0.35
CA THR A 118 -0.83 -8.09 0.33
C THR A 118 0.39 -8.64 -0.39
N THR A 119 0.35 -8.75 -1.73
CA THR A 119 1.49 -9.22 -2.51
C THR A 119 2.75 -8.37 -2.29
N LEU A 120 2.61 -7.05 -2.30
CA LEU A 120 3.72 -6.13 -2.04
C LEU A 120 4.18 -6.23 -0.57
N ALA A 121 3.25 -6.29 0.37
CA ALA A 121 3.57 -6.38 1.79
C ALA A 121 4.33 -7.67 2.14
N GLU A 122 3.90 -8.81 1.59
CA GLU A 122 4.58 -10.09 1.79
C GLU A 122 5.98 -10.10 1.15
N ASP A 123 6.13 -9.51 -0.05
CA ASP A 123 7.43 -9.42 -0.72
C ASP A 123 8.42 -8.57 0.10
N LEU A 124 8.01 -7.37 0.54
CA LEU A 124 8.84 -6.50 1.37
C LEU A 124 9.20 -7.17 2.71
N ALA A 125 8.24 -7.81 3.37
CA ALA A 125 8.52 -8.53 4.62
C ALA A 125 9.48 -9.70 4.40
N SER A 126 9.37 -10.42 3.29
CA SER A 126 10.30 -11.49 2.93
C SER A 126 11.73 -11.01 2.65
N ARG A 127 11.91 -9.73 2.30
CA ARG A 127 13.20 -9.06 2.11
C ARG A 127 13.83 -8.58 3.41
N GLY A 128 13.11 -8.56 4.52
CA GLY A 128 13.63 -8.11 5.82
C GLY A 128 13.10 -6.76 6.26
N TYR A 129 11.87 -6.44 5.96
CA TYR A 129 11.16 -5.27 6.50
C TYR A 129 10.06 -5.69 7.48
N VAL A 130 9.72 -4.83 8.42
CA VAL A 130 8.40 -4.84 9.04
C VAL A 130 7.49 -3.96 8.16
N VAL A 131 6.33 -4.48 7.80
CA VAL A 131 5.40 -3.77 6.91
C VAL A 131 4.06 -3.62 7.60
N ALA A 132 3.54 -2.39 7.64
CA ALA A 132 2.22 -2.06 8.17
C ALA A 132 1.30 -1.62 7.03
N THR A 133 0.36 -2.48 6.61
CA THR A 133 -0.71 -2.05 5.70
C THR A 133 -1.88 -1.48 6.50
N VAL A 134 -2.47 -0.38 6.05
CA VAL A 134 -3.45 0.38 6.83
C VAL A 134 -4.82 0.38 6.15
N ASP A 135 -5.88 -0.07 6.85
CA ASP A 135 -7.24 0.34 6.53
C ASP A 135 -7.53 1.65 7.29
N HIS A 136 -7.78 2.71 6.56
CA HIS A 136 -8.27 3.98 7.10
C HIS A 136 -9.77 3.87 7.33
N ALA A 137 -10.23 4.13 8.55
CA ALA A 137 -11.62 3.91 8.93
C ALA A 137 -12.60 4.64 7.99
N TYR A 138 -13.68 3.97 7.61
CA TYR A 138 -14.75 4.49 6.75
C TYR A 138 -14.34 4.92 5.33
N GLU A 139 -13.17 4.53 4.85
CA GLU A 139 -12.68 4.90 3.52
C GLU A 139 -12.69 3.75 2.51
N SER A 140 -12.80 2.50 2.95
CA SER A 140 -12.87 1.31 2.08
C SER A 140 -14.29 0.76 1.99
N ASP A 141 -14.53 -0.08 0.99
CA ASP A 141 -15.80 -0.78 0.79
C ASP A 141 -16.22 -1.62 2.01
N GLY A 142 -15.28 -1.94 2.88
CA GLY A 142 -15.56 -2.50 4.19
C GLY A 142 -14.30 -2.76 5.01
N THR A 143 -14.31 -2.32 6.27
CA THR A 143 -13.30 -2.67 7.25
C THR A 143 -13.96 -3.41 8.40
N VAL A 144 -13.62 -4.69 8.58
CA VAL A 144 -14.13 -5.49 9.71
C VAL A 144 -13.13 -5.34 10.85
N ILE A 145 -13.55 -4.65 11.92
CA ILE A 145 -12.74 -4.49 13.13
C ILE A 145 -12.99 -5.64 14.12
N PRO A 146 -12.13 -5.83 15.12
CA PRO A 146 -12.38 -6.80 16.18
C PRO A 146 -13.77 -6.62 16.81
N GLY A 147 -14.45 -7.74 17.07
CA GLY A 147 -15.85 -7.73 17.51
C GLY A 147 -16.86 -7.80 16.36
N GLY A 148 -16.41 -7.83 15.10
CA GLY A 148 -17.23 -8.09 13.91
C GLY A 148 -17.97 -6.87 13.36
N ARG A 149 -17.75 -5.66 13.91
CA ARG A 149 -18.34 -4.43 13.39
C ARG A 149 -17.73 -4.10 12.01
N LEU A 150 -18.61 -3.88 11.03
CA LEU A 150 -18.22 -3.47 9.67
C LEU A 150 -18.28 -1.96 9.54
N LEU A 151 -17.16 -1.33 9.22
CA LEU A 151 -17.08 0.08 8.85
C LEU A 151 -17.21 0.19 7.33
N THR A 152 -18.25 0.85 6.87
CA THR A 152 -18.52 1.06 5.44
C THR A 152 -17.89 2.36 4.94
N ARG A 153 -17.85 2.60 3.62
CA ARG A 153 -17.18 3.73 2.97
C ARG A 153 -17.92 5.09 3.11
N LYS A 154 -18.17 5.54 4.33
CA LYS A 154 -18.83 6.82 4.61
C LYS A 154 -18.13 8.04 4.00
N ALA A 155 -16.82 7.95 3.79
CA ALA A 155 -16.04 8.98 3.12
C ALA A 155 -16.56 9.26 1.70
N CYS A 156 -16.95 8.24 0.94
CA CYS A 156 -17.43 8.39 -0.44
C CYS A 156 -18.68 9.26 -0.53
N GLU A 157 -19.59 9.15 0.45
CA GLU A 157 -20.84 9.93 0.51
C GLU A 157 -20.56 11.44 0.65
N GLN A 158 -19.37 11.81 1.13
CA GLN A 158 -18.99 13.19 1.39
C GLN A 158 -18.04 13.77 0.33
N VAL A 159 -17.07 12.97 -0.17
CA VAL A 159 -16.02 13.52 -1.04
C VAL A 159 -16.34 13.43 -2.53
N PHE A 160 -17.16 12.48 -2.99
CA PHE A 160 -17.50 12.39 -4.40
C PHE A 160 -18.44 13.52 -4.87
N PRO A 161 -19.43 13.98 -4.08
CA PRO A 161 -20.30 15.06 -4.52
C PRO A 161 -19.61 16.40 -4.73
N ASP A 162 -18.53 16.69 -3.98
CA ASP A 162 -17.84 17.99 -4.01
C ASP A 162 -16.39 17.90 -4.56
N GLY A 163 -15.95 16.70 -4.97
CA GLY A 163 -14.59 16.48 -5.49
C GLY A 163 -13.48 16.65 -4.46
N SER A 164 -13.76 16.69 -3.16
CA SER A 164 -12.80 17.00 -2.08
C SER A 164 -11.91 15.82 -1.70
N LEU A 165 -11.38 15.09 -2.67
CA LEU A 165 -10.49 13.92 -2.45
C LEU A 165 -9.21 14.27 -1.66
N HIS A 166 -8.73 15.52 -1.71
CA HIS A 166 -7.61 15.97 -0.88
C HIS A 166 -7.86 15.74 0.63
N ARG A 167 -9.11 15.83 1.11
CA ARG A 167 -9.46 15.55 2.52
C ARG A 167 -9.09 14.14 2.95
N VAL A 168 -9.16 13.18 2.01
CA VAL A 168 -8.75 11.78 2.25
C VAL A 168 -7.23 11.70 2.41
N SER A 169 -6.48 12.29 1.46
CA SER A 169 -5.01 12.34 1.53
C SER A 169 -4.52 13.00 2.81
N ASP A 170 -5.07 14.17 3.16
CA ASP A 170 -4.73 14.91 4.38
C ASP A 170 -5.12 14.16 5.66
N GLY A 171 -6.24 13.44 5.64
CA GLY A 171 -6.67 12.58 6.74
C GLY A 171 -5.68 11.45 7.00
N ARG A 172 -5.20 10.80 5.93
CA ARG A 172 -4.21 9.73 5.99
C ARG A 172 -2.84 10.23 6.43
N ALA A 173 -2.45 11.44 6.01
CA ALA A 173 -1.22 12.09 6.48
C ALA A 173 -1.24 12.38 7.99
N ARG A 174 -2.40 12.37 8.63
CA ARG A 174 -2.56 12.43 10.10
C ARG A 174 -2.68 11.05 10.74
N ASP A 175 -3.18 10.05 10.02
CA ASP A 175 -3.26 8.67 10.53
C ASP A 175 -1.88 8.03 10.68
N VAL A 176 -0.98 8.26 9.70
CA VAL A 176 0.33 7.61 9.70
C VAL A 176 1.20 8.04 10.87
N PRO A 177 1.36 9.33 11.24
CA PRO A 177 2.07 9.73 12.46
C PRO A 177 1.54 9.03 13.71
N PHE A 178 0.22 8.95 13.88
CA PHE A 178 -0.40 8.21 14.98
C PHE A 178 -0.02 6.71 14.94
N VAL A 179 -0.05 6.08 13.78
CA VAL A 179 0.37 4.68 13.59
C VAL A 179 1.85 4.51 13.99
N LEU A 180 2.73 5.43 13.57
CA LEU A 180 4.15 5.40 13.92
C LEU A 180 4.34 5.52 15.44
N ASP A 181 3.62 6.41 16.11
CA ASP A 181 3.68 6.56 17.57
C ASP A 181 3.24 5.27 18.28
N ARG A 182 2.23 4.58 17.73
CA ARG A 182 1.71 3.32 18.29
C ARG A 182 2.58 2.10 17.96
N LEU A 183 3.45 2.18 16.96
CA LEU A 183 4.36 1.09 16.60
C LEU A 183 5.78 1.29 17.17
N THR A 184 6.28 2.52 17.24
CA THR A 184 7.69 2.80 17.57
C THR A 184 7.86 3.57 18.88
N GLY A 185 6.79 4.15 19.42
CA GLY A 185 6.81 4.91 20.65
C GLY A 185 6.96 4.05 21.92
N PRO A 186 7.15 4.69 23.09
CA PRO A 186 7.42 4.00 24.35
C PRO A 186 6.24 3.14 24.85
N ARG A 187 5.03 3.41 24.36
CA ARG A 187 3.82 2.62 24.64
C ARG A 187 3.33 1.91 23.37
N SER A 188 4.26 1.21 22.71
CA SER A 188 3.91 0.48 21.49
C SER A 188 2.76 -0.49 21.73
N ALA A 189 1.82 -0.50 20.78
CA ALA A 189 0.67 -1.40 20.80
C ALA A 189 0.97 -2.78 20.20
N TRP A 190 2.08 -2.96 19.49
CA TRP A 190 2.47 -4.23 18.91
C TRP A 190 3.49 -4.96 19.78
N ARG A 191 3.20 -6.18 20.14
CA ARG A 191 4.06 -7.00 21.05
C ARG A 191 5.48 -7.21 20.50
N TYR A 192 5.68 -7.10 19.19
CA TYR A 192 6.98 -7.29 18.53
C TYR A 192 7.60 -5.97 18.05
N SER A 193 7.19 -4.85 18.58
CA SER A 193 7.70 -3.51 18.19
C SER A 193 9.22 -3.38 18.30
N ARG A 194 9.87 -4.15 19.16
CA ARG A 194 11.34 -4.18 19.30
C ARG A 194 12.06 -4.68 18.04
N LEU A 195 11.34 -5.31 17.11
CA LEU A 195 11.89 -5.70 15.79
C LEU A 195 12.06 -4.49 14.88
N ILE A 196 11.33 -3.39 15.11
CA ILE A 196 11.31 -2.24 14.23
C ILE A 196 12.55 -1.36 14.45
N ASP A 197 13.27 -1.07 13.37
CA ASP A 197 14.23 0.04 13.33
C ASP A 197 13.48 1.34 13.03
N SER A 198 13.20 2.10 14.08
CA SER A 198 12.49 3.37 14.00
C SER A 198 13.30 4.52 13.39
N ARG A 199 14.55 4.28 13.01
CA ARG A 199 15.41 5.26 12.33
C ARG A 199 15.34 5.14 10.82
N HIS A 200 14.71 4.08 10.31
CA HIS A 200 14.56 3.83 8.88
C HIS A 200 13.10 3.48 8.58
N ILE A 201 12.34 4.50 8.20
CA ILE A 201 10.91 4.37 7.93
C ILE A 201 10.61 4.79 6.51
N GLY A 202 9.93 3.93 5.75
CA GLY A 202 9.42 4.24 4.43
C GLY A 202 7.90 4.26 4.39
N MET A 203 7.35 4.93 3.39
CA MET A 203 5.93 4.86 3.08
C MET A 203 5.73 4.67 1.58
N ALA A 204 4.81 3.78 1.22
CA ALA A 204 4.36 3.62 -0.15
C ALA A 204 2.84 3.54 -0.19
N GLY A 205 2.26 3.85 -1.34
CA GLY A 205 0.83 3.67 -1.50
C GLY A 205 0.39 3.68 -2.95
N HIS A 206 -0.79 3.12 -3.17
CA HIS A 206 -1.45 3.12 -4.46
C HIS A 206 -2.48 4.24 -4.53
N SER A 207 -2.56 4.93 -5.67
CA SER A 207 -3.58 5.95 -5.90
C SER A 207 -3.53 7.03 -4.80
N ILE A 208 -4.64 7.32 -4.13
CA ILE A 208 -4.70 8.26 -3.01
C ILE A 208 -3.77 7.86 -1.84
N GLY A 209 -3.41 6.58 -1.72
CA GLY A 209 -2.38 6.13 -0.78
C GLY A 209 -0.99 6.60 -1.15
N GLY A 210 -0.70 6.72 -2.45
CA GLY A 210 0.53 7.32 -2.98
C GLY A 210 0.58 8.83 -2.76
N ALA A 211 -0.55 9.52 -2.99
CA ALA A 211 -0.70 10.93 -2.63
C ALA A 211 -0.47 11.16 -1.12
N ALA A 212 -1.01 10.26 -0.29
CA ALA A 212 -0.82 10.33 1.15
C ALA A 212 0.66 10.10 1.57
N ALA A 213 1.46 9.38 0.77
CA ALA A 213 2.88 9.19 1.08
C ALA A 213 3.64 10.53 1.04
N SER A 214 3.46 11.34 -0.01
CA SER A 214 4.09 12.67 -0.09
C SER A 214 3.57 13.62 0.99
N ALA A 215 2.25 13.65 1.21
CA ALA A 215 1.64 14.47 2.25
C ALA A 215 2.14 14.09 3.66
N THR A 216 2.29 12.79 3.93
CA THR A 216 2.86 12.30 5.19
C THR A 216 4.32 12.70 5.34
N MET A 217 5.15 12.54 4.29
CA MET A 217 6.55 12.96 4.33
C MET A 217 6.69 14.47 4.59
N ALA A 218 5.80 15.29 4.04
CA ALA A 218 5.79 16.72 4.32
C ALA A 218 5.44 17.03 5.77
N ALA A 219 4.56 16.23 6.40
CA ALA A 219 4.05 16.44 7.75
C ALA A 219 4.92 15.79 8.85
N ASP A 220 5.60 14.68 8.55
CA ASP A 220 6.35 13.88 9.52
C ASP A 220 7.77 13.57 9.03
N PRO A 221 8.79 14.16 9.64
CA PRO A 221 10.19 13.97 9.26
C PRO A 221 10.73 12.56 9.54
N ARG A 222 10.01 11.72 10.26
CA ARG A 222 10.39 10.33 10.52
C ARG A 222 10.28 9.43 9.30
N VAL A 223 9.49 9.83 8.28
CA VAL A 223 9.37 9.06 7.04
C VAL A 223 10.51 9.43 6.10
N ASP A 224 11.50 8.56 5.98
CA ASP A 224 12.76 8.80 5.29
C ASP A 224 12.67 8.64 3.77
N ALA A 225 11.74 7.85 3.26
CA ALA A 225 11.62 7.51 1.84
C ALA A 225 10.16 7.29 1.43
N GLY A 226 9.76 7.77 0.26
CA GLY A 226 8.37 7.67 -0.22
C GLY A 226 8.22 7.08 -1.61
N VAL A 227 7.12 6.36 -1.82
CA VAL A 227 6.72 5.83 -3.14
C VAL A 227 5.26 6.16 -3.40
N ASN A 228 5.00 6.75 -4.56
CA ASN A 228 3.66 6.92 -5.10
C ASN A 228 3.48 5.99 -6.31
N THR A 229 2.57 5.02 -6.19
CA THR A 229 2.15 4.19 -7.31
C THR A 229 0.81 4.71 -7.85
N ASP A 230 0.88 5.40 -8.97
CA ASP A 230 -0.24 5.88 -9.79
C ASP A 230 -1.25 6.79 -9.07
N GLY A 231 -0.78 7.63 -8.16
CA GLY A 231 -1.62 8.57 -7.40
C GLY A 231 -1.43 10.02 -7.82
N THR A 232 -2.55 10.71 -8.09
CA THR A 232 -2.60 12.17 -8.26
C THR A 232 -2.11 12.85 -6.97
N PHE A 233 -1.24 13.86 -7.07
CA PHE A 233 -0.85 14.66 -5.90
C PHE A 233 -1.99 15.60 -5.53
N LEU A 234 -2.87 15.12 -4.65
CA LEU A 234 -4.05 15.88 -4.21
C LEU A 234 -3.69 17.02 -3.25
N THR A 235 -2.59 16.87 -2.53
CA THR A 235 -1.98 17.90 -1.67
C THR A 235 -0.62 18.22 -2.26
N PRO A 236 -0.38 19.47 -2.68
CA PRO A 236 0.90 19.86 -3.26
C PRO A 236 2.08 19.63 -2.31
N ILE A 237 3.21 19.20 -2.85
CA ILE A 237 4.46 19.16 -2.10
C ILE A 237 4.87 20.59 -1.76
N PRO A 238 5.29 20.87 -0.51
CA PRO A 238 5.75 22.22 -0.13
C PRO A 238 6.86 22.73 -1.04
N GLN A 239 6.90 24.04 -1.30
CA GLN A 239 7.97 24.67 -2.11
C GLN A 239 9.37 24.41 -1.56
N GLY A 240 9.49 24.21 -0.23
CA GLY A 240 10.73 23.83 0.44
C GLY A 240 11.12 22.36 0.29
N GLY A 241 10.38 21.58 -0.49
CA GLY A 241 10.63 20.17 -0.73
C GLY A 241 10.27 19.25 0.40
N LEU A 242 10.83 18.04 0.37
CA LEU A 242 10.67 17.01 1.38
C LEU A 242 11.93 16.81 2.24
N GLY A 243 12.83 17.80 2.29
CA GLY A 243 14.08 17.75 3.08
C GLY A 243 15.09 16.77 2.47
N ALA A 244 15.27 16.84 1.18
CA ALA A 244 16.15 15.98 0.38
C ALA A 244 15.90 14.46 0.51
N ARG A 245 14.74 14.06 1.02
CA ARG A 245 14.36 12.65 1.15
C ARG A 245 13.96 12.06 -0.20
N PRO A 246 14.35 10.80 -0.49
CA PRO A 246 14.10 10.17 -1.78
C PRO A 246 12.62 9.88 -2.02
N PHE A 247 12.21 10.02 -3.30
CA PHE A 247 10.84 9.77 -3.72
C PHE A 247 10.77 9.06 -5.08
N LEU A 248 10.05 7.95 -5.15
CA LEU A 248 9.78 7.20 -6.38
C LEU A 248 8.34 7.43 -6.82
N MET A 249 8.16 7.75 -8.09
CA MET A 249 6.87 7.87 -8.77
C MET A 249 6.78 6.77 -9.83
N LEU A 250 5.83 5.84 -9.68
CA LEU A 250 5.63 4.71 -10.58
C LEU A 250 4.20 4.77 -11.13
N ALA A 251 4.04 5.23 -12.38
CA ALA A 251 2.76 5.44 -13.04
C ALA A 251 2.30 4.25 -13.86
N GLY A 252 1.00 4.13 -14.04
CA GLY A 252 0.37 3.34 -15.09
C GLY A 252 0.62 3.93 -16.48
N ASP A 253 0.17 3.22 -17.51
CA ASP A 253 0.28 3.65 -18.90
C ASP A 253 -0.70 4.82 -19.16
N PRO A 254 -0.21 6.01 -19.50
CA PRO A 254 -1.09 7.15 -19.78
C PRO A 254 -2.02 6.93 -20.98
N ALA A 255 -1.69 6.00 -21.91
CA ALA A 255 -2.56 5.65 -23.02
C ALA A 255 -3.85 4.93 -22.57
N LEU A 256 -3.90 4.45 -21.34
CA LEU A 256 -5.06 3.77 -20.75
C LEU A 256 -5.92 4.71 -19.87
N LEU A 257 -5.50 5.95 -19.69
CA LEU A 257 -6.29 6.94 -18.97
C LEU A 257 -7.46 7.44 -19.83
N PRO A 258 -8.62 7.76 -19.21
CA PRO A 258 -9.69 8.42 -19.93
C PRO A 258 -9.19 9.72 -20.59
N PRO A 259 -9.61 10.03 -21.85
CA PRO A 259 -9.15 11.23 -22.56
C PRO A 259 -9.41 12.55 -21.83
N ASP A 260 -10.42 12.59 -20.99
CA ASP A 260 -10.86 13.76 -20.24
C ASP A 260 -10.28 13.84 -18.82
N PHE A 261 -9.23 13.07 -18.52
CA PHE A 261 -8.57 13.08 -17.20
C PHE A 261 -7.19 13.74 -17.28
N PRO A 262 -7.09 15.08 -17.36
CA PRO A 262 -5.82 15.78 -17.36
C PRO A 262 -5.24 15.82 -15.95
N ASP A 263 -4.32 14.91 -15.62
CA ASP A 263 -3.56 14.99 -14.38
C ASP A 263 -2.18 15.57 -14.62
N THR A 264 -2.00 16.86 -14.31
CA THR A 264 -0.70 17.56 -14.36
C THR A 264 0.01 17.55 -13.02
N SER A 265 -0.58 16.93 -11.99
CA SER A 265 -0.07 17.00 -10.62
C SER A 265 1.34 16.47 -10.48
N TRP A 266 1.73 15.52 -11.32
CA TRP A 266 3.07 14.93 -11.29
C TRP A 266 4.12 15.92 -11.86
N GLU A 267 3.80 16.62 -12.94
CA GLU A 267 4.62 17.67 -13.52
C GLU A 267 4.76 18.85 -12.56
N ASP A 268 3.66 19.28 -11.97
CA ASP A 268 3.60 20.43 -11.06
C ASP A 268 4.39 20.18 -9.76
N ASN A 269 4.40 18.95 -9.26
CA ASN A 269 5.10 18.59 -8.03
C ASN A 269 6.54 18.10 -8.25
N TRP A 270 6.92 17.73 -9.47
CA TRP A 270 8.27 17.25 -9.78
C TRP A 270 9.38 18.22 -9.35
N PRO A 271 9.30 19.55 -9.58
CA PRO A 271 10.32 20.50 -9.15
C PRO A 271 10.51 20.54 -7.63
N HIS A 272 9.47 20.24 -6.86
CA HIS A 272 9.48 20.29 -5.39
C HIS A 272 10.03 19.04 -4.74
N LEU A 273 10.28 17.97 -5.48
CA LEU A 273 11.03 16.81 -5.01
C LEU A 273 12.53 17.16 -5.02
N ASP A 274 13.07 17.50 -3.86
CA ASP A 274 14.41 18.07 -3.66
C ASP A 274 15.51 17.02 -3.41
N GLY A 275 15.12 15.75 -3.20
CA GLY A 275 16.02 14.61 -3.02
C GLY A 275 16.23 13.77 -4.27
N TRP A 276 16.76 12.54 -4.08
CA TRP A 276 16.77 11.54 -5.13
C TRP A 276 15.33 11.27 -5.61
N LYS A 277 15.11 11.31 -6.90
CA LYS A 277 13.78 11.10 -7.47
C LYS A 277 13.84 10.34 -8.79
N ARG A 278 12.79 9.55 -9.04
CA ARG A 278 12.55 8.90 -10.33
C ARG A 278 11.06 8.96 -10.66
N ARG A 279 10.77 9.17 -11.93
CA ARG A 279 9.45 9.03 -12.53
C ARG A 279 9.51 7.91 -13.55
N LEU A 280 8.73 6.88 -13.35
CA LEU A 280 8.65 5.69 -14.17
C LEU A 280 7.22 5.49 -14.64
N THR A 281 7.05 4.98 -15.85
CA THR A 281 5.75 4.53 -16.37
C THR A 281 5.84 3.04 -16.71
N VAL A 282 4.82 2.26 -16.37
CA VAL A 282 4.72 0.85 -16.72
C VAL A 282 3.74 0.71 -17.89
N THR A 283 4.26 0.53 -19.08
CA THR A 283 3.47 0.33 -20.30
C THR A 283 2.51 -0.85 -20.16
N GLY A 284 1.25 -0.63 -20.51
CA GLY A 284 0.19 -1.65 -20.42
C GLY A 284 -0.35 -1.89 -19.01
N ALA A 285 0.18 -1.24 -17.96
CA ALA A 285 -0.40 -1.28 -16.64
C ALA A 285 -1.42 -0.15 -16.48
N GLY A 286 -2.68 -0.47 -16.23
CA GLY A 286 -3.68 0.51 -15.85
C GLY A 286 -3.66 0.79 -14.35
N HIS A 287 -4.54 1.70 -13.91
CA HIS A 287 -4.60 2.15 -12.51
C HIS A 287 -4.62 1.01 -11.47
N PRO A 288 -5.39 -0.08 -11.62
CA PRO A 288 -5.37 -1.21 -10.67
C PRO A 288 -4.07 -2.03 -10.69
N GLY A 289 -3.19 -1.83 -11.68
CA GLY A 289 -1.99 -2.65 -11.96
C GLY A 289 -1.06 -2.81 -10.75
N PHE A 290 -1.03 -1.85 -9.85
CA PHE A 290 -0.16 -1.82 -8.68
C PHE A 290 -0.76 -2.50 -7.43
N THR A 291 -1.87 -3.24 -7.61
CA THR A 291 -2.61 -3.93 -6.55
C THR A 291 -2.75 -5.42 -6.84
N ASP A 292 -3.30 -6.18 -5.90
CA ASP A 292 -3.55 -7.62 -6.09
C ASP A 292 -4.69 -7.91 -7.09
N TRP A 293 -5.49 -6.90 -7.45
CA TRP A 293 -6.71 -7.08 -8.23
C TRP A 293 -6.49 -7.70 -9.61
N PRO A 294 -5.54 -7.24 -10.44
CA PRO A 294 -5.33 -7.84 -11.76
C PRO A 294 -4.89 -9.30 -11.66
N VAL A 295 -4.07 -9.66 -10.68
CA VAL A 295 -3.67 -11.05 -10.45
C VAL A 295 -4.89 -11.94 -10.14
N LEU A 296 -5.78 -11.45 -9.30
CA LEU A 296 -6.99 -12.18 -8.90
C LEU A 296 -7.98 -12.25 -10.08
N GLY A 297 -8.10 -11.17 -10.84
CA GLY A 297 -8.91 -11.12 -12.07
C GLY A 297 -8.45 -12.15 -13.09
N ASP A 298 -7.17 -12.16 -13.43
CA ASP A 298 -6.59 -13.13 -14.38
C ASP A 298 -6.93 -14.59 -14.00
N GLN A 299 -6.87 -14.92 -12.70
CA GLN A 299 -7.14 -16.28 -12.21
C GLN A 299 -8.61 -16.71 -12.26
N VAL A 300 -9.52 -15.75 -12.37
CA VAL A 300 -10.96 -16.03 -12.53
C VAL A 300 -11.47 -15.77 -13.96
N GLY A 301 -10.56 -15.47 -14.89
CA GLY A 301 -10.89 -15.18 -16.28
C GLY A 301 -11.51 -13.79 -16.48
N TYR A 302 -11.29 -12.87 -15.54
CA TYR A 302 -11.70 -11.48 -15.66
C TYR A 302 -10.48 -10.61 -16.00
N SER A 303 -10.36 -10.25 -17.28
CA SER A 303 -9.35 -9.28 -17.72
C SER A 303 -9.93 -7.87 -17.63
N HIS A 304 -9.32 -7.01 -16.81
CA HIS A 304 -9.74 -5.63 -16.75
C HIS A 304 -9.34 -4.92 -18.05
N PRO A 305 -10.28 -4.27 -18.77
CA PRO A 305 -9.97 -3.65 -20.07
C PRO A 305 -8.87 -2.58 -19.99
N GLU A 306 -8.73 -1.92 -18.83
CA GLU A 306 -7.71 -0.88 -18.59
C GLU A 306 -6.36 -1.47 -18.12
N THR A 307 -6.15 -2.78 -18.14
CA THR A 307 -4.89 -3.42 -17.72
C THR A 307 -4.50 -4.53 -18.67
N PRO A 308 -4.07 -4.20 -19.91
CA PRO A 308 -3.64 -5.22 -20.87
C PRO A 308 -2.38 -5.99 -20.42
N LEU A 309 -1.55 -5.40 -19.57
CA LEU A 309 -0.44 -6.11 -18.93
C LEU A 309 -0.99 -7.10 -17.89
N SER A 310 -0.55 -8.37 -17.95
CA SER A 310 -1.03 -9.38 -16.99
C SER A 310 -0.77 -8.96 -15.54
N GLY A 311 -1.70 -9.29 -14.65
CA GLY A 311 -1.58 -8.95 -13.23
C GLY A 311 -0.31 -9.52 -12.59
N THR A 312 0.09 -10.73 -12.98
CA THR A 312 1.35 -11.35 -12.52
C THR A 312 2.57 -10.51 -12.92
N ARG A 313 2.62 -10.04 -14.17
CA ARG A 313 3.74 -9.21 -14.65
C ARG A 313 3.76 -7.85 -14.00
N SER A 314 2.60 -7.20 -13.89
CA SER A 314 2.47 -5.91 -13.22
C SER A 314 2.94 -5.98 -11.75
N GLN A 315 2.54 -7.02 -11.03
CA GLN A 315 3.00 -7.24 -9.66
C GLN A 315 4.50 -7.58 -9.57
N GLN A 316 5.05 -8.28 -10.55
CA GLN A 316 6.49 -8.54 -10.61
C GLN A 316 7.28 -7.23 -10.72
N ILE A 317 6.87 -6.32 -11.60
CA ILE A 317 7.49 -5.00 -11.78
C ILE A 317 7.32 -4.16 -10.50
N THR A 318 6.09 -4.06 -9.98
CA THR A 318 5.81 -3.27 -8.78
C THR A 318 6.69 -3.69 -7.60
N ARG A 319 6.76 -4.99 -7.29
CA ARG A 319 7.58 -5.51 -6.19
C ARG A 319 9.08 -5.29 -6.43
N ALA A 320 9.54 -5.41 -7.68
CA ALA A 320 10.94 -5.21 -8.01
C ALA A 320 11.34 -3.74 -7.78
N TYR A 321 10.62 -2.79 -8.37
CA TYR A 321 10.99 -1.37 -8.29
C TYR A 321 10.75 -0.77 -6.91
N VAL A 322 9.65 -1.09 -6.25
CA VAL A 322 9.37 -0.63 -4.88
C VAL A 322 10.35 -1.27 -3.87
N GLY A 323 10.63 -2.56 -4.03
CA GLY A 323 11.60 -3.26 -3.18
C GLY A 323 13.01 -2.71 -3.35
N ASP A 324 13.48 -2.56 -4.59
CA ASP A 324 14.81 -2.02 -4.89
C ASP A 324 14.96 -0.56 -4.41
N PHE A 325 13.86 0.23 -4.45
CA PHE A 325 13.87 1.58 -3.91
C PHE A 325 14.11 1.60 -2.40
N PHE A 326 13.37 0.80 -1.64
CA PHE A 326 13.57 0.73 -0.20
C PHE A 326 14.90 0.05 0.18
N ASP A 327 15.32 -0.97 -0.55
CA ASP A 327 16.64 -1.60 -0.35
C ASP A 327 17.76 -0.56 -0.49
N ARG A 328 17.72 0.31 -1.51
CA ARG A 328 18.71 1.38 -1.71
C ARG A 328 18.65 2.43 -0.61
N HIS A 329 17.46 2.95 -0.30
CA HIS A 329 17.33 4.16 0.50
C HIS A 329 17.18 3.93 2.00
N LEU A 330 16.70 2.76 2.43
CA LEU A 330 16.57 2.43 3.85
C LEU A 330 17.67 1.47 4.35
N ARG A 331 18.33 0.74 3.43
CA ARG A 331 19.30 -0.29 3.81
C ARG A 331 20.66 -0.12 3.14
N GLY A 332 20.81 0.83 2.22
CA GLY A 332 22.06 1.06 1.48
C GLY A 332 22.46 -0.09 0.54
N ILE A 333 21.51 -0.94 0.16
CA ILE A 333 21.76 -2.06 -0.76
C ILE A 333 21.76 -1.53 -2.20
N PRO A 334 22.78 -1.85 -3.02
CA PRO A 334 22.81 -1.42 -4.42
C PRO A 334 21.58 -1.92 -5.20
N ALA A 335 20.94 -1.02 -5.96
CA ALA A 335 19.75 -1.31 -6.74
C ALA A 335 19.87 -0.72 -8.17
N PRO A 336 20.69 -1.32 -9.05
CA PRO A 336 20.99 -0.78 -10.38
C PRO A 336 19.78 -0.67 -11.30
N ARG A 337 18.72 -1.44 -11.05
CA ARG A 337 17.42 -1.33 -11.76
C ARG A 337 16.84 0.10 -11.74
N LEU A 338 17.14 0.87 -10.72
CA LEU A 338 16.66 2.25 -10.57
C LEU A 338 17.49 3.29 -11.34
N ASP A 339 18.59 2.87 -11.97
CA ASP A 339 19.50 3.80 -12.65
C ASP A 339 19.21 3.97 -14.14
N GLY A 340 18.43 3.06 -14.73
CA GLY A 340 18.02 3.14 -16.14
C GLY A 340 17.23 1.93 -16.62
N PRO A 341 16.75 1.95 -17.86
CA PRO A 341 16.01 0.85 -18.47
C PRO A 341 16.81 -0.46 -18.46
N THR A 342 16.11 -1.58 -18.25
CA THR A 342 16.70 -2.90 -18.27
C THR A 342 15.99 -3.81 -19.29
N ALA A 343 16.73 -4.74 -19.89
CA ALA A 343 16.14 -5.74 -20.79
C ALA A 343 15.17 -6.69 -20.08
N ALA A 344 15.27 -6.80 -18.75
CA ALA A 344 14.37 -7.62 -17.95
C ALA A 344 12.99 -6.98 -17.77
N ASP A 345 12.91 -5.65 -17.86
CA ASP A 345 11.68 -4.88 -17.63
C ASP A 345 11.45 -3.89 -18.78
N PRO A 346 11.22 -4.38 -20.03
CA PRO A 346 11.06 -3.52 -21.21
C PRO A 346 9.81 -2.64 -21.15
N GLU A 347 8.85 -2.97 -20.29
CA GLU A 347 7.63 -2.19 -20.06
C GLU A 347 7.89 -0.93 -19.24
N VAL A 348 9.04 -0.83 -18.56
CA VAL A 348 9.33 0.29 -17.66
C VAL A 348 10.05 1.41 -18.41
N VAL A 349 9.36 2.54 -18.55
CA VAL A 349 9.86 3.73 -19.19
C VAL A 349 10.36 4.73 -18.14
N PHE A 350 11.59 5.19 -18.30
CA PHE A 350 12.21 6.19 -17.43
C PHE A 350 12.01 7.59 -18.01
N HIS A 351 11.40 8.48 -17.24
CA HIS A 351 11.26 9.89 -17.61
C HIS A 351 12.44 10.69 -17.04
N ARG A 352 13.04 11.52 -17.88
CA ARG A 352 14.19 12.34 -17.48
C ARG A 352 13.79 13.63 -16.77
N ARG A 353 12.54 14.03 -16.88
CA ARG A 353 11.94 15.23 -16.22
C ARG A 353 10.44 15.01 -16.01
#